data_12dda0da3c83d3e8a8d2cebe27adbce0
#
_entry.id   12dda0da3c83d3e8a8d2cebe27adbce0
#
_cell.length_a   1.000
_cell.length_b   1.000
_cell.length_c   1.000
_cell.angle_alpha   90.00
_cell.angle_beta   90.00
_cell.angle_gamma   90.00
#
_symmetry.space_group_name_H-M   'P 1'
#
loop_
_entity.id
_entity.type
_entity.pdbx_description
1 polymer ?
#
loop_
_entity_poly.entity_id
_entity_poly.type
_entity_poly.pdbx_seq_one_letter_code
_entity_poly.pdbx_strand_id
1 'polypeptide(L)'
;MWLCDFSEKRKQTVETTALPPTYKICLLNQISAMKQNLAHIFALLLGFSATTALAQVDLTESFLPMFKALPTEVPAPDNELNDAKINLGRQLYFETRISKGAKMSCNSCHKLDTFGQDNLPFSPGHEGKLGGRSSPSTYNAALHIAQFWDGRAPSVEEQAKGPVLNPGEMGAPSEAFVVQVLKSMPEYVSAFKAAFPGEADPVTYNNFGKAVGAFERKLLTPSKWDDFLKGNKEALSSEEKKGFATFAKTGCVTCHNGAGVGGHMYQKLGLVKPWPSLKDNGRSDVTKNEGEKHFFKVPSLRNITETAPYLHDGSVKTLEEMVKMMAEYQLAKQLTDEEVTSIVTFLKALKGTPDAEYTKAPKLPESTSDTPKA
;
A
#
# COMPACT_ATOMS: atom_id res chain seq x y z
N MET A 1 47.40 26.50 11.68
CA MET A 1 48.64 27.29 11.68
C MET A 1 48.37 28.43 10.68
N TRP A 2 47.99 29.59 11.08
CA TRP A 2 48.51 30.69 11.84
C TRP A 2 47.37 31.50 12.47
N LEU A 3 47.49 31.76 13.75
CA LEU A 3 46.76 32.75 14.54
C LEU A 3 47.45 34.12 14.30
N CYS A 4 46.69 35.21 14.25
CA CYS A 4 47.16 36.54 14.62
C CYS A 4 46.07 37.27 15.41
N ASP A 5 46.41 37.40 16.67
CA ASP A 5 45.84 38.24 17.70
C ASP A 5 46.38 39.69 17.52
N PHE A 6 45.53 40.70 17.64
CA PHE A 6 45.94 42.08 17.86
C PHE A 6 44.96 42.81 18.79
N SER A 7 45.25 42.75 20.04
CA SER A 7 44.81 43.76 21.01
C SER A 7 45.90 44.83 21.08
N GLU A 8 45.55 46.10 20.89
CA GLU A 8 46.05 47.17 21.72
C GLU A 8 45.39 48.53 21.46
N LYS A 9 45.04 49.19 22.54
CA LYS A 9 44.46 50.53 22.66
C LYS A 9 45.47 51.62 22.25
N ARG A 10 45.03 52.66 21.51
CA ARG A 10 45.54 54.04 21.72
C ARG A 10 44.42 55.05 21.56
N LYS A 11 44.12 55.77 22.64
CA LYS A 11 43.37 57.00 22.65
C LYS A 11 44.28 58.12 22.05
N GLN A 12 43.81 58.78 21.02
CA GLN A 12 44.33 60.10 20.63
C GLN A 12 43.16 61.07 20.49
N THR A 13 43.18 62.07 21.28
CA THR A 13 42.33 63.27 21.23
C THR A 13 42.68 64.07 19.96
N VAL A 14 41.71 64.30 19.10
CA VAL A 14 41.84 65.16 17.91
C VAL A 14 41.13 66.48 18.21
N GLU A 15 41.93 67.53 18.26
CA GLU A 15 41.46 68.94 18.29
C GLU A 15 40.78 69.26 16.96
N THR A 16 39.60 69.93 17.07
CA THR A 16 38.79 70.36 15.94
C THR A 16 39.32 71.68 15.44
N THR A 17 40.09 71.65 14.37
CA THR A 17 40.41 72.84 13.56
C THR A 17 39.42 72.97 12.39
N ALA A 18 38.77 74.13 12.28
CA ALA A 18 37.73 74.41 11.29
C ALA A 18 38.34 74.44 9.87
N LEU A 19 37.76 73.69 8.92
CA LEU A 19 38.13 73.64 7.51
C LEU A 19 37.84 74.99 6.79
N PRO A 20 38.70 75.44 5.85
CA PRO A 20 38.51 76.66 5.09
C PRO A 20 37.29 76.63 4.15
N PRO A 21 36.66 77.76 3.81
CA PRO A 21 35.35 77.83 3.11
C PRO A 21 35.37 77.17 1.69
N THR A 22 36.46 77.09 1.03
CA THR A 22 36.60 76.46 -0.30
C THR A 22 36.41 74.98 -0.29
N TYR A 23 36.70 74.28 0.79
CA TYR A 23 36.46 72.84 0.95
C TYR A 23 34.99 72.45 1.15
N LYS A 24 34.19 73.38 1.76
CA LYS A 24 32.75 73.12 1.95
C LYS A 24 31.98 73.08 0.62
N ILE A 25 32.34 73.91 -0.36
CA ILE A 25 31.66 73.93 -1.69
C ILE A 25 31.96 72.69 -2.50
N CYS A 26 33.21 72.19 -2.45
CA CYS A 26 33.59 70.96 -3.15
C CYS A 26 32.91 69.73 -2.56
N LEU A 27 32.76 69.63 -1.23
CA LEU A 27 32.08 68.53 -0.52
C LEU A 27 30.59 68.48 -0.83
N LEU A 28 29.93 69.67 -0.86
CA LEU A 28 28.48 69.75 -1.15
C LEU A 28 28.17 69.38 -2.60
N ASN A 29 29.01 69.68 -3.56
CA ASN A 29 28.84 69.25 -4.97
C ASN A 29 29.08 67.76 -5.15
N GLN A 30 30.04 67.15 -4.43
CA GLN A 30 30.25 65.70 -4.45
C GLN A 30 29.11 64.94 -3.78
N ILE A 31 28.53 65.44 -2.70
CA ILE A 31 27.37 64.82 -2.02
C ILE A 31 26.12 64.90 -2.90
N SER A 32 25.92 66.00 -3.67
CA SER A 32 24.81 66.12 -4.61
C SER A 32 24.92 65.14 -5.80
N ALA A 33 26.15 65.02 -6.36
CA ALA A 33 26.41 64.03 -7.44
C ALA A 33 26.25 62.58 -6.96
N MET A 34 26.66 62.26 -5.72
CA MET A 34 26.46 60.96 -5.14
C MET A 34 24.97 60.65 -4.89
N LYS A 35 24.18 61.64 -4.47
CA LYS A 35 22.72 61.46 -4.29
C LYS A 35 21.97 61.20 -5.61
N GLN A 36 22.38 61.88 -6.69
CA GLN A 36 21.80 61.63 -8.01
C GLN A 36 22.17 60.28 -8.56
N ASN A 37 23.43 59.82 -8.40
CA ASN A 37 23.87 58.49 -8.81
C ASN A 37 23.22 57.38 -7.96
N LEU A 38 23.00 57.58 -6.65
CA LEU A 38 22.25 56.62 -5.80
C LEU A 38 20.78 56.48 -6.24
N ALA A 39 20.14 57.57 -6.64
CA ALA A 39 18.73 57.56 -7.11
C ALA A 39 18.60 56.75 -8.43
N HIS A 40 19.60 56.85 -9.33
CA HIS A 40 19.64 56.07 -10.58
C HIS A 40 19.97 54.60 -10.36
N ILE A 41 20.81 54.27 -9.40
CA ILE A 41 21.07 52.86 -8.98
C ILE A 41 19.85 52.22 -8.31
N PHE A 42 19.12 52.99 -7.48
CA PHE A 42 17.88 52.49 -6.87
C PHE A 42 16.75 52.32 -7.89
N ALA A 43 16.64 53.19 -8.91
CA ALA A 43 15.68 53.02 -10.00
C ALA A 43 16.00 51.84 -10.93
N LEU A 44 17.29 51.51 -11.13
CA LEU A 44 17.72 50.33 -11.88
C LEU A 44 17.53 49.00 -11.08
N LEU A 45 17.56 49.04 -9.73
CA LEU A 45 17.32 47.91 -8.88
C LEU A 45 15.80 47.58 -8.69
N LEU A 46 14.93 48.58 -8.89
CA LEU A 46 13.46 48.38 -8.88
C LEU A 46 12.91 47.89 -10.21
N GLY A 47 13.66 47.94 -11.29
CA GLY A 47 13.27 47.46 -12.62
C GLY A 47 13.60 45.99 -12.89
N PHE A 48 14.39 45.31 -12.05
CA PHE A 48 14.71 43.89 -12.15
C PHE A 48 14.09 43.09 -10.98
N SER A 49 12.82 43.34 -10.70
CA SER A 49 11.99 42.26 -10.15
C SER A 49 11.69 41.30 -11.31
N ALA A 50 12.75 40.68 -11.85
CA ALA A 50 12.58 39.40 -12.46
C ALA A 50 12.02 38.51 -11.38
N THR A 51 10.70 38.35 -11.36
CA THR A 51 10.04 37.19 -10.78
C THR A 51 10.66 36.00 -11.48
N THR A 52 11.78 35.51 -10.93
CA THR A 52 12.10 34.11 -11.04
C THR A 52 10.91 33.43 -10.37
N ALA A 53 9.84 33.20 -11.11
CA ALA A 53 8.96 32.10 -10.88
C ALA A 53 9.87 30.89 -10.96
N LEU A 54 10.52 30.53 -9.86
CA LEU A 54 10.99 29.19 -9.63
C LEU A 54 9.74 28.37 -9.91
N ALA A 55 9.71 27.71 -11.06
CA ALA A 55 8.68 26.74 -11.37
C ALA A 55 8.65 25.86 -10.12
N GLN A 56 7.59 26.01 -9.33
CA GLN A 56 7.37 25.20 -8.16
C GLN A 56 7.24 23.81 -8.76
N VAL A 57 8.33 23.03 -8.70
CA VAL A 57 8.31 21.65 -9.17
C VAL A 57 7.11 21.05 -8.47
N ASP A 58 6.11 20.68 -9.25
CA ASP A 58 4.92 20.08 -8.68
C ASP A 58 5.39 18.78 -8.03
N LEU A 59 5.53 18.82 -6.69
CA LEU A 59 5.98 17.68 -5.90
C LEU A 59 5.16 16.42 -6.25
N THR A 60 3.92 16.61 -6.69
CA THR A 60 3.04 15.56 -7.17
C THR A 60 3.67 14.83 -8.35
N GLU A 61 4.14 15.55 -9.36
CA GLU A 61 4.76 14.92 -10.55
C GLU A 61 6.07 14.20 -10.23
N SER A 62 6.85 14.68 -9.27
CA SER A 62 8.12 14.05 -8.89
C SER A 62 7.96 12.67 -8.24
N PHE A 63 6.82 12.39 -7.60
CA PHE A 63 6.56 11.09 -6.96
C PHE A 63 5.80 10.10 -7.86
N LEU A 64 5.18 10.56 -8.95
CA LEU A 64 4.43 9.68 -9.85
C LEU A 64 5.23 8.48 -10.40
N PRO A 65 6.53 8.62 -10.73
CA PRO A 65 7.33 7.48 -11.21
C PRO A 65 7.45 6.32 -10.21
N MET A 66 7.16 6.54 -8.92
CA MET A 66 7.15 5.48 -7.91
C MET A 66 5.92 4.57 -8.02
N PHE A 67 4.91 4.94 -8.80
CA PHE A 67 3.67 4.22 -8.94
C PHE A 67 3.53 3.58 -10.32
N LYS A 68 2.75 2.52 -10.38
CA LYS A 68 2.40 1.84 -11.64
C LYS A 68 0.91 1.57 -11.66
N ALA A 69 0.28 1.74 -12.83
CA ALA A 69 -1.08 1.31 -13.02
C ALA A 69 -1.18 -0.22 -12.91
N LEU A 70 -2.35 -0.73 -12.51
CA LEU A 70 -2.60 -2.16 -12.47
C LEU A 70 -2.43 -2.78 -13.86
N PRO A 71 -1.81 -3.98 -13.92
CA PRO A 71 -1.85 -4.81 -15.13
C PRO A 71 -3.26 -5.41 -15.31
N THR A 72 -3.49 -6.07 -16.43
CA THR A 72 -4.73 -6.84 -16.68
C THR A 72 -4.76 -8.17 -15.93
N GLU A 73 -3.58 -8.71 -15.63
CA GLU A 73 -3.36 -9.91 -14.82
C GLU A 73 -1.95 -9.89 -14.22
N VAL A 74 -1.74 -10.60 -13.14
CA VAL A 74 -0.40 -10.74 -12.53
C VAL A 74 0.22 -12.06 -12.96
N PRO A 75 1.31 -12.06 -13.75
CA PRO A 75 1.93 -13.31 -14.20
C PRO A 75 2.52 -14.12 -13.04
N ALA A 76 2.62 -15.42 -13.22
CA ALA A 76 3.27 -16.34 -12.29
C ALA A 76 4.35 -17.15 -13.03
N PRO A 77 5.62 -17.09 -12.61
CA PRO A 77 6.69 -17.84 -13.26
C PRO A 77 6.46 -19.35 -13.31
N ASP A 78 5.89 -19.91 -12.21
CA ASP A 78 5.73 -21.36 -12.02
C ASP A 78 4.26 -21.82 -12.14
N ASN A 79 3.38 -20.95 -12.62
CA ASN A 79 1.95 -21.22 -12.75
C ASN A 79 1.37 -20.48 -13.96
N GLU A 80 1.69 -20.93 -15.16
CA GLU A 80 1.14 -20.36 -16.40
C GLU A 80 -0.38 -20.31 -16.34
N LEU A 81 -0.93 -19.14 -16.62
CA LEU A 81 -2.36 -18.90 -16.58
C LEU A 81 -3.05 -19.38 -17.86
N ASN A 82 -4.18 -20.04 -17.71
CA ASN A 82 -5.11 -20.35 -18.79
C ASN A 82 -6.55 -20.26 -18.27
N ASP A 83 -7.51 -20.06 -19.14
CA ASP A 83 -8.92 -19.86 -18.77
C ASP A 83 -9.52 -21.03 -18.01
N ALA A 84 -9.14 -22.28 -18.36
CA ALA A 84 -9.61 -23.47 -17.66
C ALA A 84 -9.13 -23.49 -16.20
N LYS A 85 -7.86 -23.14 -15.96
CA LYS A 85 -7.28 -23.04 -14.61
C LYS A 85 -7.91 -21.93 -13.79
N ILE A 86 -8.11 -20.76 -14.39
CA ILE A 86 -8.76 -19.62 -13.76
C ILE A 86 -10.21 -19.97 -13.37
N ASN A 87 -10.97 -20.60 -14.26
CA ASN A 87 -12.34 -21.02 -13.99
C ASN A 87 -12.41 -22.11 -12.91
N LEU A 88 -11.49 -23.06 -12.92
CA LEU A 88 -11.36 -24.05 -11.84
C LEU A 88 -11.05 -23.36 -10.51
N GLY A 89 -10.11 -22.43 -10.49
CA GLY A 89 -9.75 -21.68 -9.30
C GLY A 89 -10.93 -20.90 -8.73
N ARG A 90 -11.74 -20.29 -9.60
CA ARG A 90 -12.99 -19.63 -9.21
C ARG A 90 -13.98 -20.61 -8.53
N GLN A 91 -14.17 -21.81 -9.06
CA GLN A 91 -15.02 -22.82 -8.42
C GLN A 91 -14.45 -23.23 -7.05
N LEU A 92 -13.14 -23.49 -6.98
CA LEU A 92 -12.47 -23.92 -5.75
C LEU A 92 -12.49 -22.82 -4.65
N TYR A 93 -12.45 -21.55 -5.03
CA TYR A 93 -12.56 -20.43 -4.09
C TYR A 93 -13.90 -20.39 -3.34
N PHE A 94 -14.97 -20.91 -3.95
CA PHE A 94 -16.31 -21.03 -3.35
C PHE A 94 -16.62 -22.43 -2.81
N GLU A 95 -15.70 -23.41 -2.94
CA GLU A 95 -15.96 -24.80 -2.58
C GLU A 95 -15.92 -25.00 -1.07
N THR A 96 -17.04 -25.34 -0.48
CA THR A 96 -17.17 -25.56 0.97
C THR A 96 -16.85 -26.99 1.40
N ARG A 97 -17.04 -28.00 0.53
CA ARG A 97 -16.91 -29.43 0.86
C ARG A 97 -15.49 -29.84 1.23
N ILE A 98 -14.49 -29.03 0.87
CA ILE A 98 -13.08 -29.23 1.25
C ILE A 98 -12.77 -28.77 2.68
N SER A 99 -13.73 -28.21 3.41
CA SER A 99 -13.60 -27.82 4.82
C SER A 99 -14.24 -28.85 5.74
N LYS A 100 -13.84 -28.84 7.02
CA LYS A 100 -14.48 -29.64 8.06
C LYS A 100 -15.94 -29.22 8.21
N GLY A 101 -16.85 -30.19 8.15
CA GLY A 101 -18.29 -29.94 8.18
C GLY A 101 -18.87 -29.30 6.93
N ALA A 102 -18.09 -29.15 5.84
CA ALA A 102 -18.50 -28.59 4.55
C ALA A 102 -19.18 -27.19 4.66
N LYS A 103 -18.68 -26.34 5.56
CA LYS A 103 -19.32 -25.05 5.89
C LYS A 103 -18.55 -23.84 5.41
N MET A 104 -17.27 -23.97 5.11
CA MET A 104 -16.39 -22.84 4.83
C MET A 104 -15.66 -22.98 3.49
N SER A 105 -15.48 -21.87 2.83
CA SER A 105 -14.68 -21.69 1.63
C SER A 105 -13.79 -20.47 1.80
N CYS A 106 -12.92 -20.16 0.81
CA CYS A 106 -12.14 -18.91 0.82
C CYS A 106 -13.07 -17.69 0.93
N ASN A 107 -14.20 -17.73 0.21
CA ASN A 107 -15.18 -16.64 0.24
C ASN A 107 -15.86 -16.44 1.61
N SER A 108 -15.70 -17.35 2.57
CA SER A 108 -16.28 -17.16 3.92
C SER A 108 -15.63 -16.02 4.69
N CYS A 109 -14.31 -15.89 4.58
CA CYS A 109 -13.52 -14.82 5.22
C CYS A 109 -13.05 -13.75 4.23
N HIS A 110 -12.95 -14.10 2.95
CA HIS A 110 -12.51 -13.20 1.89
C HIS A 110 -13.65 -12.97 0.89
N LYS A 111 -14.74 -12.38 1.38
CA LYS A 111 -15.97 -12.16 0.60
C LYS A 111 -15.74 -11.22 -0.57
N LEU A 112 -15.96 -11.70 -1.79
CA LEU A 112 -15.71 -10.90 -2.99
C LEU A 112 -16.70 -9.74 -3.16
N ASP A 113 -17.89 -9.83 -2.58
CA ASP A 113 -18.89 -8.75 -2.55
C ASP A 113 -18.61 -7.67 -1.51
N THR A 114 -17.67 -7.91 -0.59
CA THR A 114 -17.20 -6.94 0.42
C THR A 114 -15.70 -6.66 0.29
N PHE A 115 -15.23 -6.50 -0.95
CA PHE A 115 -13.84 -6.18 -1.27
C PHE A 115 -12.80 -7.19 -0.75
N GLY A 116 -13.16 -8.49 -0.75
CA GLY A 116 -12.25 -9.59 -0.46
C GLY A 116 -11.91 -9.77 1.01
N GLN A 117 -12.78 -9.31 1.92
CA GLN A 117 -12.69 -9.54 3.37
C GLN A 117 -14.08 -9.62 4.01
N ASP A 118 -14.17 -9.99 5.29
CA ASP A 118 -15.43 -10.12 6.03
C ASP A 118 -15.78 -8.92 6.92
N ASN A 119 -14.94 -7.88 6.92
CA ASN A 119 -15.08 -6.67 7.73
C ASN A 119 -15.10 -6.92 9.26
N LEU A 120 -14.48 -8.01 9.69
CA LEU A 120 -14.35 -8.35 11.12
C LEU A 120 -12.89 -8.12 11.59
N PRO A 121 -12.69 -7.78 12.87
CA PRO A 121 -11.34 -7.77 13.44
C PRO A 121 -10.65 -9.13 13.35
N PHE A 122 -11.41 -10.20 13.55
CA PHE A 122 -10.97 -11.60 13.44
C PHE A 122 -12.09 -12.44 12.85
N SER A 123 -11.76 -13.18 11.81
CA SER A 123 -12.70 -14.09 11.16
C SER A 123 -12.97 -15.33 12.01
N PRO A 124 -14.22 -15.82 12.11
CA PRO A 124 -14.52 -17.09 12.75
C PRO A 124 -14.12 -18.27 11.84
N GLY A 125 -13.46 -19.29 12.40
CA GLY A 125 -13.20 -20.55 11.74
C GLY A 125 -14.39 -21.53 11.80
N HIS A 126 -14.19 -22.77 11.32
CA HIS A 126 -15.26 -23.77 11.17
C HIS A 126 -15.98 -24.14 12.50
N GLU A 127 -15.32 -23.97 13.64
CA GLU A 127 -15.89 -24.17 14.98
C GLU A 127 -16.32 -22.86 15.65
N GLY A 128 -16.30 -21.74 14.94
CA GLY A 128 -16.61 -20.42 15.48
C GLY A 128 -15.51 -19.78 16.32
N LYS A 129 -14.35 -20.43 16.47
CA LYS A 129 -13.18 -19.82 17.10
C LYS A 129 -12.64 -18.70 16.23
N LEU A 130 -12.29 -17.58 16.84
CA LEU A 130 -11.74 -16.44 16.11
C LEU A 130 -10.29 -16.69 15.74
N GLY A 131 -9.92 -16.25 14.54
CA GLY A 131 -8.53 -16.21 14.07
C GLY A 131 -7.66 -15.28 14.90
N GLY A 132 -6.34 -15.32 14.68
CA GLY A 132 -5.38 -14.49 15.42
C GLY A 132 -5.10 -13.12 14.76
N ARG A 133 -5.54 -12.93 13.52
CA ARG A 133 -5.35 -11.69 12.75
C ARG A 133 -6.56 -11.42 11.85
N SER A 134 -6.75 -10.15 11.51
CA SER A 134 -7.75 -9.72 10.53
C SER A 134 -7.44 -10.31 9.15
N SER A 135 -8.47 -10.78 8.46
CA SER A 135 -8.36 -11.29 7.09
C SER A 135 -8.06 -10.14 6.13
N PRO A 136 -6.90 -10.12 5.45
CA PRO A 136 -6.62 -9.09 4.47
C PRO A 136 -7.44 -9.32 3.20
N SER A 137 -7.67 -8.25 2.43
CA SER A 137 -8.32 -8.37 1.13
C SER A 137 -7.54 -9.30 0.18
N THR A 138 -8.26 -10.18 -0.54
CA THR A 138 -7.70 -10.98 -1.65
C THR A 138 -7.62 -10.20 -2.95
N TYR A 139 -8.35 -9.08 -3.08
CA TYR A 139 -8.17 -8.20 -4.24
C TYR A 139 -6.77 -7.61 -4.26
N ASN A 140 -6.17 -7.64 -5.45
CA ASN A 140 -4.81 -7.16 -5.71
C ASN A 140 -3.69 -7.90 -4.92
N ALA A 141 -4.02 -8.98 -4.19
CA ALA A 141 -3.08 -9.70 -3.34
C ALA A 141 -1.91 -10.31 -4.12
N ALA A 142 -2.13 -10.74 -5.36
CA ALA A 142 -1.09 -11.29 -6.23
C ALA A 142 0.04 -10.29 -6.58
N LEU A 143 -0.15 -8.99 -6.35
CA LEU A 143 0.89 -7.96 -6.51
C LEU A 143 1.88 -7.93 -5.34
N HIS A 144 1.58 -8.60 -4.24
CA HIS A 144 2.40 -8.53 -3.03
C HIS A 144 3.59 -9.48 -3.11
N ILE A 145 4.71 -9.07 -2.48
CA ILE A 145 5.95 -9.88 -2.42
C ILE A 145 5.78 -11.20 -1.68
N ALA A 146 4.79 -11.30 -0.81
CA ALA A 146 4.42 -12.49 -0.04
C ALA A 146 3.00 -12.34 0.49
N GLN A 147 2.41 -13.42 1.00
CA GLN A 147 1.07 -13.44 1.54
C GLN A 147 1.07 -13.58 3.06
N PHE A 148 -0.09 -13.31 3.68
CA PHE A 148 -0.27 -13.05 5.11
C PHE A 148 0.41 -11.77 5.58
N TRP A 149 0.05 -11.32 6.79
CA TRP A 149 0.64 -10.13 7.42
C TRP A 149 2.14 -10.28 7.70
N ASP A 150 2.57 -11.48 8.06
CA ASP A 150 3.97 -11.84 8.38
C ASP A 150 4.78 -12.31 7.16
N GLY A 151 4.13 -12.48 6.01
CA GLY A 151 4.79 -12.90 4.77
C GLY A 151 5.26 -14.35 4.75
N ARG A 152 4.59 -15.25 5.51
CA ARG A 152 5.00 -16.65 5.61
C ARG A 152 4.74 -17.50 4.35
N ALA A 153 3.88 -17.05 3.44
CA ALA A 153 3.68 -17.71 2.16
C ALA A 153 4.23 -16.86 1.01
N PRO A 154 5.04 -17.43 0.09
CA PRO A 154 5.72 -16.66 -0.96
C PRO A 154 4.81 -16.24 -2.11
N SER A 155 3.65 -16.85 -2.28
CA SER A 155 2.71 -16.56 -3.36
C SER A 155 1.27 -16.81 -2.95
N VAL A 156 0.31 -16.37 -3.77
CA VAL A 156 -1.11 -16.65 -3.58
C VAL A 156 -1.43 -18.14 -3.69
N GLU A 157 -0.70 -18.89 -4.51
CA GLU A 157 -0.81 -20.34 -4.64
C GLU A 157 -0.45 -21.06 -3.33
N GLU A 158 0.63 -20.65 -2.70
CA GLU A 158 1.07 -21.23 -1.42
C GLU A 158 0.17 -20.78 -0.27
N GLN A 159 -0.31 -19.54 -0.31
CA GLN A 159 -1.26 -19.04 0.68
C GLN A 159 -2.57 -19.83 0.66
N ALA A 160 -3.13 -20.11 -0.52
CA ALA A 160 -4.41 -20.79 -0.69
C ALA A 160 -4.45 -22.17 -0.02
N LYS A 161 -3.32 -22.84 0.13
CA LYS A 161 -3.22 -24.17 0.76
C LYS A 161 -3.32 -24.12 2.30
N GLY A 162 -2.73 -23.09 2.92
CA GLY A 162 -2.61 -23.03 4.38
C GLY A 162 -3.94 -23.05 5.14
N PRO A 163 -4.88 -22.12 4.87
CA PRO A 163 -6.17 -22.02 5.57
C PRO A 163 -7.04 -23.26 5.49
N VAL A 164 -6.95 -24.01 4.39
CA VAL A 164 -7.76 -25.23 4.19
C VAL A 164 -7.44 -26.29 5.26
N LEU A 165 -6.18 -26.46 5.62
CA LEU A 165 -5.72 -27.44 6.61
C LEU A 165 -5.67 -26.85 8.03
N ASN A 166 -5.72 -25.54 8.18
CA ASN A 166 -5.62 -24.90 9.50
C ASN A 166 -6.85 -25.27 10.37
N PRO A 167 -6.66 -25.92 11.52
CA PRO A 167 -7.78 -26.31 12.41
C PRO A 167 -8.53 -25.11 13.00
N GLY A 168 -7.90 -23.93 13.03
CA GLY A 168 -8.55 -22.69 13.46
C GLY A 168 -9.33 -21.97 12.36
N GLU A 169 -9.24 -22.43 11.10
CA GLU A 169 -9.87 -21.83 9.92
C GLU A 169 -10.80 -22.85 9.24
N MET A 170 -10.44 -23.46 8.12
CA MET A 170 -11.27 -24.39 7.39
C MET A 170 -11.22 -25.85 7.94
N GLY A 171 -10.12 -26.24 8.58
CA GLY A 171 -10.01 -27.46 9.38
C GLY A 171 -10.12 -28.77 8.60
N ALA A 172 -9.79 -28.82 7.30
CA ALA A 172 -9.75 -30.06 6.56
C ALA A 172 -8.78 -31.06 7.22
N PRO A 173 -9.15 -32.35 7.34
CA PRO A 173 -8.35 -33.33 8.07
C PRO A 173 -6.96 -33.55 7.46
N SER A 174 -6.83 -33.47 6.13
CA SER A 174 -5.57 -33.66 5.40
C SER A 174 -5.69 -33.20 3.95
N GLU A 175 -4.54 -33.03 3.28
CA GLU A 175 -4.46 -32.85 1.82
C GLU A 175 -5.13 -34.00 1.05
N ALA A 176 -4.92 -35.24 1.52
CA ALA A 176 -5.53 -36.42 0.93
C ALA A 176 -7.07 -36.37 0.98
N PHE A 177 -7.66 -35.86 2.08
CA PHE A 177 -9.10 -35.64 2.18
C PHE A 177 -9.59 -34.65 1.12
N VAL A 178 -8.93 -33.51 0.97
CA VAL A 178 -9.28 -32.49 -0.04
C VAL A 178 -9.25 -33.09 -1.45
N VAL A 179 -8.17 -33.83 -1.79
CA VAL A 179 -8.02 -34.51 -3.08
C VAL A 179 -9.12 -35.55 -3.28
N GLN A 180 -9.46 -36.33 -2.25
CA GLN A 180 -10.52 -37.34 -2.33
C GLN A 180 -11.89 -36.69 -2.56
N VAL A 181 -12.20 -35.59 -1.87
CA VAL A 181 -13.44 -34.81 -2.11
C VAL A 181 -13.51 -34.36 -3.58
N LEU A 182 -12.43 -33.77 -4.10
CA LEU A 182 -12.42 -33.26 -5.48
C LEU A 182 -12.47 -34.42 -6.52
N LYS A 183 -11.80 -35.53 -6.28
CA LYS A 183 -11.83 -36.71 -7.15
C LYS A 183 -13.19 -37.43 -7.17
N SER A 184 -13.99 -37.28 -6.13
CA SER A 184 -15.33 -37.90 -6.08
C SER A 184 -16.35 -37.27 -7.02
N MET A 185 -16.03 -36.09 -7.59
CA MET A 185 -16.91 -35.36 -8.48
C MET A 185 -16.35 -35.30 -9.89
N PRO A 186 -16.94 -36.03 -10.85
CA PRO A 186 -16.40 -36.15 -12.24
C PRO A 186 -16.17 -34.82 -12.94
N GLU A 187 -17.00 -33.80 -12.66
CA GLU A 187 -16.86 -32.47 -13.25
C GLU A 187 -15.57 -31.78 -12.77
N TYR A 188 -15.18 -31.95 -11.48
CA TYR A 188 -13.88 -31.45 -11.01
C TYR A 188 -12.72 -32.21 -11.66
N VAL A 189 -12.82 -33.52 -11.77
CA VAL A 189 -11.79 -34.32 -12.45
C VAL A 189 -11.58 -33.82 -13.90
N SER A 190 -12.67 -33.56 -14.61
CA SER A 190 -12.64 -33.01 -15.98
C SER A 190 -12.05 -31.60 -16.00
N ALA A 191 -12.44 -30.74 -15.05
CA ALA A 191 -11.94 -29.36 -14.96
C ALA A 191 -10.43 -29.33 -14.64
N PHE A 192 -9.94 -30.19 -13.75
CA PHE A 192 -8.50 -30.32 -13.48
C PHE A 192 -7.72 -30.82 -14.71
N LYS A 193 -8.24 -31.77 -15.46
CA LYS A 193 -7.61 -32.24 -16.71
C LYS A 193 -7.49 -31.13 -17.75
N ALA A 194 -8.52 -30.29 -17.87
CA ALA A 194 -8.49 -29.14 -18.77
C ALA A 194 -7.52 -28.04 -18.28
N ALA A 195 -7.44 -27.82 -16.96
CA ALA A 195 -6.60 -26.80 -16.34
C ALA A 195 -5.10 -27.13 -16.37
N PHE A 196 -4.76 -28.43 -16.32
CA PHE A 196 -3.39 -28.94 -16.25
C PHE A 196 -3.14 -30.00 -17.34
N PRO A 197 -3.13 -29.58 -18.62
CA PRO A 197 -2.94 -30.48 -19.75
C PRO A 197 -1.55 -31.15 -19.66
N GLY A 198 -1.49 -32.43 -19.94
CA GLY A 198 -0.23 -33.22 -19.90
C GLY A 198 0.07 -33.88 -18.55
N GLU A 199 -0.64 -33.57 -17.47
CA GLU A 199 -0.53 -34.31 -16.22
C GLU A 199 -1.43 -35.55 -16.21
N ALA A 200 -0.87 -36.71 -15.87
CA ALA A 200 -1.61 -37.98 -15.86
C ALA A 200 -2.69 -38.02 -14.77
N ASP A 201 -2.38 -37.47 -13.57
CA ASP A 201 -3.31 -37.32 -12.45
C ASP A 201 -3.23 -35.87 -11.92
N PRO A 202 -3.97 -34.92 -12.53
CA PRO A 202 -3.85 -33.51 -12.19
C PRO A 202 -4.60 -33.13 -10.92
N VAL A 203 -5.45 -34.01 -10.34
CA VAL A 203 -6.19 -33.67 -9.11
C VAL A 203 -5.26 -33.88 -7.92
N THR A 204 -4.47 -32.86 -7.63
CA THR A 204 -3.53 -32.81 -6.51
C THR A 204 -3.77 -31.59 -5.63
N TYR A 205 -3.31 -31.64 -4.36
CA TYR A 205 -3.41 -30.49 -3.47
C TYR A 205 -2.55 -29.30 -3.95
N ASN A 206 -1.43 -29.57 -4.60
CA ASN A 206 -0.62 -28.53 -5.20
C ASN A 206 -1.36 -27.83 -6.36
N ASN A 207 -2.00 -28.59 -7.24
CA ASN A 207 -2.79 -28.03 -8.33
C ASN A 207 -4.07 -27.34 -7.85
N PHE A 208 -4.63 -27.74 -6.70
CA PHE A 208 -5.65 -26.96 -6.00
C PHE A 208 -5.15 -25.54 -5.70
N GLY A 209 -3.99 -25.40 -5.05
CA GLY A 209 -3.38 -24.11 -4.75
C GLY A 209 -3.06 -23.31 -6.03
N LYS A 210 -2.50 -23.96 -7.06
CA LYS A 210 -2.23 -23.32 -8.35
C LYS A 210 -3.48 -22.80 -9.05
N ALA A 211 -4.59 -23.53 -9.00
CA ALA A 211 -5.84 -23.09 -9.62
C ALA A 211 -6.45 -21.90 -8.85
N VAL A 212 -6.51 -21.95 -7.52
CA VAL A 212 -6.98 -20.82 -6.69
C VAL A 212 -6.11 -19.59 -6.93
N GLY A 213 -4.79 -19.76 -6.93
CA GLY A 213 -3.85 -18.66 -7.23
C GLY A 213 -4.06 -18.07 -8.64
N ALA A 214 -4.32 -18.89 -9.65
CA ALA A 214 -4.61 -18.42 -11.00
C ALA A 214 -5.86 -17.53 -11.04
N PHE A 215 -6.91 -17.87 -10.29
CA PHE A 215 -8.09 -17.04 -10.13
C PHE A 215 -7.76 -15.72 -9.42
N GLU A 216 -7.00 -15.77 -8.30
CA GLU A 216 -6.64 -14.57 -7.53
C GLU A 216 -5.74 -13.61 -8.30
N ARG A 217 -4.93 -14.09 -9.25
CA ARG A 217 -4.06 -13.27 -10.09
C ARG A 217 -4.81 -12.34 -11.04
N LYS A 218 -6.09 -12.57 -11.25
CA LYS A 218 -7.01 -11.69 -11.99
C LYS A 218 -7.99 -10.96 -11.08
N LEU A 219 -7.97 -11.14 -9.76
CA LEU A 219 -8.75 -10.36 -8.82
C LEU A 219 -8.17 -8.95 -8.66
N LEU A 220 -8.21 -8.18 -9.73
CA LEU A 220 -7.68 -6.82 -9.79
C LEU A 220 -8.85 -5.82 -9.82
N THR A 221 -8.65 -4.68 -9.20
CA THR A 221 -9.66 -3.62 -9.10
C THR A 221 -9.11 -2.30 -9.65
N PRO A 222 -9.07 -2.13 -10.97
CA PRO A 222 -8.64 -0.86 -11.55
C PRO A 222 -9.54 0.28 -11.09
N SER A 223 -8.93 1.44 -10.86
CA SER A 223 -9.55 2.64 -10.31
C SER A 223 -9.18 3.86 -11.14
N LYS A 224 -9.78 5.00 -10.86
CA LYS A 224 -9.41 6.26 -11.50
C LYS A 224 -7.96 6.69 -11.25
N TRP A 225 -7.30 6.16 -10.18
CA TRP A 225 -5.86 6.30 -9.99
C TRP A 225 -5.08 5.66 -11.12
N ASP A 226 -5.50 4.48 -11.60
CA ASP A 226 -4.86 3.81 -12.73
C ASP A 226 -5.02 4.59 -14.04
N ASP A 227 -6.19 5.19 -14.27
CA ASP A 227 -6.43 6.03 -15.45
C ASP A 227 -5.57 7.30 -15.40
N PHE A 228 -5.41 7.89 -14.22
CA PHE A 228 -4.51 9.03 -14.01
C PHE A 228 -3.06 8.66 -14.31
N LEU A 229 -2.59 7.51 -13.81
CA LEU A 229 -1.23 7.01 -14.08
C LEU A 229 -0.99 6.69 -15.56
N LYS A 230 -2.04 6.33 -16.31
CA LYS A 230 -1.99 6.10 -17.77
C LYS A 230 -2.05 7.40 -18.58
N GLY A 231 -2.07 8.57 -17.93
CA GLY A 231 -2.01 9.89 -18.57
C GLY A 231 -3.33 10.65 -18.65
N ASN A 232 -4.45 10.08 -18.20
CA ASN A 232 -5.71 10.81 -18.11
C ASN A 232 -5.68 11.76 -16.89
N LYS A 233 -5.18 12.97 -17.08
CA LYS A 233 -5.05 13.96 -16.01
C LYS A 233 -6.38 14.39 -15.38
N GLU A 234 -7.49 14.19 -16.07
CA GLU A 234 -8.84 14.53 -15.59
C GLU A 234 -9.51 13.39 -14.80
N ALA A 235 -8.87 12.22 -14.68
CA ALA A 235 -9.38 11.11 -13.90
C ALA A 235 -9.46 11.41 -12.40
N LEU A 236 -8.60 12.31 -11.91
CA LEU A 236 -8.60 12.77 -10.51
C LEU A 236 -9.10 14.22 -10.42
N SER A 237 -9.92 14.51 -9.42
CA SER A 237 -10.31 15.87 -9.08
C SER A 237 -9.12 16.68 -8.50
N SER A 238 -9.29 18.00 -8.42
CA SER A 238 -8.29 18.89 -7.79
C SER A 238 -8.02 18.52 -6.34
N GLU A 239 -9.05 18.12 -5.59
CA GLU A 239 -8.97 17.73 -4.20
C GLU A 239 -8.22 16.40 -4.03
N GLU A 240 -8.42 15.44 -4.95
CA GLU A 240 -7.71 14.17 -4.96
C GLU A 240 -6.24 14.33 -5.33
N LYS A 241 -5.92 15.19 -6.28
CA LYS A 241 -4.55 15.57 -6.61
C LYS A 241 -3.86 16.26 -5.43
N LYS A 242 -4.56 17.19 -4.75
CA LYS A 242 -4.08 17.81 -3.51
C LYS A 242 -3.87 16.77 -2.41
N GLY A 243 -4.79 15.81 -2.28
CA GLY A 243 -4.67 14.70 -1.35
C GLY A 243 -3.44 13.83 -1.60
N PHE A 244 -3.15 13.51 -2.85
CA PHE A 244 -1.92 12.81 -3.24
C PHE A 244 -0.67 13.63 -2.88
N ALA A 245 -0.67 14.93 -3.16
CA ALA A 245 0.44 15.81 -2.80
C ALA A 245 0.68 15.82 -1.28
N THR A 246 -0.40 15.87 -0.47
CA THR A 246 -0.31 15.79 0.99
C THR A 246 0.23 14.43 1.45
N PHE A 247 -0.26 13.33 0.89
CA PHE A 247 0.20 11.97 1.15
C PHE A 247 1.70 11.82 0.85
N ALA A 248 2.17 12.34 -0.30
CA ALA A 248 3.55 12.32 -0.70
C ALA A 248 4.45 13.18 0.21
N LYS A 249 4.05 14.42 0.47
CA LYS A 249 4.77 15.37 1.35
C LYS A 249 4.86 14.85 2.80
N THR A 250 3.84 14.14 3.26
CA THR A 250 3.84 13.49 4.58
C THR A 250 4.88 12.36 4.64
N GLY A 251 5.22 11.72 3.51
CA GLY A 251 6.22 10.66 3.43
C GLY A 251 5.59 9.27 3.32
N CYS A 252 4.28 9.14 3.18
CA CYS A 252 3.58 7.87 3.06
C CYS A 252 4.06 7.05 1.84
N VAL A 253 4.45 7.75 0.76
CA VAL A 253 4.97 7.14 -0.47
C VAL A 253 6.23 6.32 -0.26
N THR A 254 6.96 6.51 0.83
CA THR A 254 8.17 5.73 1.15
C THR A 254 7.87 4.22 1.26
N CYS A 255 6.71 3.88 1.83
CA CYS A 255 6.28 2.50 2.04
C CYS A 255 5.09 2.11 1.16
N HIS A 256 4.23 3.07 0.82
CA HIS A 256 3.02 2.87 0.04
C HIS A 256 3.19 3.42 -1.38
N ASN A 257 3.81 2.62 -2.26
CA ASN A 257 4.04 2.94 -3.67
C ASN A 257 3.87 1.67 -4.54
N GLY A 258 4.34 1.71 -5.80
CA GLY A 258 4.19 0.62 -6.75
C GLY A 258 2.76 0.43 -7.26
N ALA A 259 2.46 -0.69 -7.93
CA ALA A 259 1.14 -0.99 -8.47
C ALA A 259 0.10 -1.23 -7.38
N GLY A 260 0.48 -1.85 -6.27
CA GLY A 260 -0.39 -2.11 -5.12
C GLY A 260 -0.58 -0.92 -4.19
N VAL A 261 0.13 0.18 -4.40
CA VAL A 261 0.23 1.27 -3.40
C VAL A 261 0.59 0.69 -2.02
N GLY A 262 1.60 -0.18 -2.00
CA GLY A 262 2.05 -1.04 -0.90
C GLY A 262 2.26 -2.48 -1.38
N GLY A 263 2.44 -3.42 -0.46
CA GLY A 263 2.57 -4.85 -0.73
C GLY A 263 3.98 -5.32 -1.14
N HIS A 264 4.95 -4.44 -1.30
CA HIS A 264 6.25 -4.75 -1.89
C HIS A 264 7.42 -4.74 -0.91
N MET A 265 7.17 -4.52 0.38
CA MET A 265 8.21 -4.50 1.41
C MET A 265 7.65 -4.91 2.78
N TYR A 266 8.56 -5.22 3.70
CA TYR A 266 8.25 -5.33 5.14
C TYR A 266 8.67 -4.06 5.85
N GLN A 267 7.90 -3.67 6.87
CA GLN A 267 8.27 -2.55 7.73
C GLN A 267 7.85 -2.82 9.17
N LYS A 268 8.65 -2.31 10.10
CA LYS A 268 8.32 -2.34 11.53
C LYS A 268 7.12 -1.44 11.80
N LEU A 269 6.09 -1.99 12.43
CA LEU A 269 4.98 -1.20 12.96
C LEU A 269 5.46 -0.44 14.20
N GLY A 270 5.31 0.88 14.20
CA GLY A 270 5.91 1.74 15.20
C GLY A 270 7.41 1.97 14.95
N LEU A 271 7.76 2.37 13.72
CA LEU A 271 9.15 2.58 13.28
C LEU A 271 9.88 3.66 14.09
N VAL A 272 9.24 4.81 14.32
CA VAL A 272 9.85 5.97 15.00
C VAL A 272 9.33 6.16 16.42
N LYS A 273 8.12 5.68 16.73
CA LYS A 273 7.52 5.70 18.04
C LYS A 273 6.86 4.33 18.29
N PRO A 274 7.06 3.68 19.44
CA PRO A 274 6.46 2.39 19.72
C PRO A 274 4.94 2.41 19.51
N TRP A 275 4.44 1.42 18.75
CA TRP A 275 3.00 1.30 18.52
C TRP A 275 2.28 0.92 19.82
N PRO A 276 1.19 1.59 20.20
CA PRO A 276 0.51 1.30 21.45
C PRO A 276 -0.05 -0.13 21.47
N SER A 277 0.16 -0.82 22.59
CA SER A 277 -0.41 -2.15 22.88
C SER A 277 -0.06 -3.26 21.87
N LEU A 278 0.99 -3.08 21.06
CA LEU A 278 1.43 -4.09 20.09
C LEU A 278 1.97 -5.34 20.81
N LYS A 279 1.31 -6.47 20.58
CA LYS A 279 1.67 -7.79 21.18
C LYS A 279 2.15 -8.79 20.12
N ASP A 280 1.75 -8.63 18.87
CA ASP A 280 2.08 -9.53 17.78
C ASP A 280 3.56 -9.35 17.36
N ASN A 281 4.32 -10.44 17.38
CA ASN A 281 5.72 -10.41 17.01
C ASN A 281 5.96 -10.22 15.50
N GLY A 282 4.91 -10.38 14.67
CA GLY A 282 4.98 -10.21 13.22
C GLY A 282 5.92 -11.22 12.57
N ARG A 283 6.81 -10.73 11.72
CA ARG A 283 7.70 -11.56 10.90
C ARG A 283 8.69 -12.39 11.70
N SER A 284 9.08 -11.96 12.91
CA SER A 284 10.00 -12.73 13.75
C SER A 284 9.45 -14.12 14.14
N ASP A 285 8.12 -14.29 14.18
CA ASP A 285 7.53 -15.62 14.41
C ASP A 285 7.79 -16.60 13.24
N VAL A 286 8.02 -16.08 12.04
CA VAL A 286 8.36 -16.85 10.84
C VAL A 286 9.87 -17.10 10.75
N THR A 287 10.66 -16.04 10.83
CA THR A 287 12.10 -16.07 10.55
C THR A 287 12.94 -16.47 11.76
N LYS A 288 12.37 -16.41 12.98
CA LYS A 288 13.07 -16.58 14.25
C LYS A 288 14.18 -15.54 14.48
N ASN A 289 14.12 -14.42 13.76
CA ASN A 289 15.04 -13.30 13.90
C ASN A 289 14.39 -12.20 14.75
N GLU A 290 14.91 -11.98 15.96
CA GLU A 290 14.42 -10.93 16.87
C GLU A 290 14.55 -9.52 16.28
N GLY A 291 15.47 -9.29 15.34
CA GLY A 291 15.58 -8.03 14.60
C GLY A 291 14.38 -7.73 13.69
N GLU A 292 13.55 -8.74 13.38
CA GLU A 292 12.32 -8.61 12.60
C GLU A 292 11.05 -8.58 13.46
N LYS A 293 11.19 -8.39 14.77
CA LYS A 293 10.07 -8.26 15.69
C LYS A 293 9.22 -7.03 15.35
N HIS A 294 7.90 -7.25 15.29
CA HIS A 294 6.92 -6.24 14.88
C HIS A 294 7.02 -5.80 13.41
N PHE A 295 7.79 -6.51 12.58
CA PHE A 295 7.74 -6.29 11.14
C PHE A 295 6.55 -7.00 10.53
N PHE A 296 5.86 -6.29 9.65
CA PHE A 296 4.74 -6.78 8.85
C PHE A 296 4.95 -6.42 7.39
N LYS A 297 4.36 -7.19 6.50
CA LYS A 297 4.24 -6.78 5.10
C LYS A 297 3.40 -5.51 5.06
N VAL A 298 3.91 -4.45 4.44
CA VAL A 298 3.17 -3.21 4.23
C VAL A 298 1.93 -3.52 3.38
N PRO A 299 0.71 -3.28 3.89
CA PRO A 299 -0.49 -3.62 3.14
C PRO A 299 -0.68 -2.72 1.92
N SER A 300 -1.39 -3.22 0.92
CA SER A 300 -1.92 -2.40 -0.16
C SER A 300 -2.90 -1.38 0.39
N LEU A 301 -2.90 -0.16 -0.18
CA LEU A 301 -3.92 0.85 0.10
C LEU A 301 -5.06 0.85 -0.94
N ARG A 302 -5.00 -0.04 -1.93
CA ARG A 302 -6.12 -0.18 -2.88
C ARG A 302 -7.37 -0.64 -2.14
N ASN A 303 -8.49 -0.01 -2.42
CA ASN A 303 -9.78 -0.25 -1.77
C ASN A 303 -9.79 -0.03 -0.25
N ILE A 304 -8.80 0.68 0.30
CA ILE A 304 -8.65 0.82 1.76
C ILE A 304 -9.89 1.43 2.44
N THR A 305 -10.68 2.23 1.73
CA THR A 305 -11.93 2.81 2.23
C THR A 305 -13.04 1.80 2.47
N GLU A 306 -12.91 0.60 1.89
CA GLU A 306 -13.92 -0.47 1.95
C GLU A 306 -13.54 -1.58 2.94
N THR A 307 -12.34 -1.54 3.49
CA THR A 307 -11.71 -2.67 4.19
C THR A 307 -11.44 -2.39 5.67
N ALA A 308 -12.31 -1.61 6.32
CA ALA A 308 -12.30 -1.48 7.78
C ALA A 308 -12.77 -2.81 8.45
N PRO A 309 -12.31 -3.10 9.69
CA PRO A 309 -11.37 -2.35 10.52
C PRO A 309 -9.91 -2.54 10.06
N TYR A 310 -9.02 -1.65 10.50
CA TYR A 310 -7.64 -1.55 10.02
C TYR A 310 -6.64 -2.24 10.95
N LEU A 311 -5.43 -2.50 10.43
CA LEU A 311 -4.33 -3.26 11.03
C LEU A 311 -4.55 -4.78 11.02
N HIS A 312 -3.46 -5.48 11.37
CA HIS A 312 -3.43 -6.95 11.48
C HIS A 312 -4.38 -7.51 12.56
N ASP A 313 -4.75 -6.68 13.52
CA ASP A 313 -5.63 -7.03 14.64
C ASP A 313 -7.01 -6.34 14.57
N GLY A 314 -7.27 -5.56 13.51
CA GLY A 314 -8.52 -4.82 13.36
C GLY A 314 -8.80 -3.81 14.48
N SER A 315 -7.75 -3.34 15.18
CA SER A 315 -7.89 -2.47 16.36
C SER A 315 -8.31 -1.04 16.03
N VAL A 316 -8.05 -0.55 14.83
CA VAL A 316 -8.38 0.80 14.39
C VAL A 316 -9.65 0.77 13.52
N LYS A 317 -10.66 1.56 13.88
CA LYS A 317 -11.98 1.47 13.27
C LYS A 317 -12.20 2.43 12.10
N THR A 318 -11.55 3.59 12.10
CA THR A 318 -11.75 4.61 11.06
C THR A 318 -10.47 4.88 10.29
N LEU A 319 -10.62 5.26 9.02
CA LEU A 319 -9.48 5.54 8.16
C LEU A 319 -8.75 6.81 8.60
N GLU A 320 -9.49 7.79 9.09
CA GLU A 320 -8.95 9.04 9.61
C GLU A 320 -8.04 8.79 10.83
N GLU A 321 -8.49 7.95 11.77
CA GLU A 321 -7.68 7.53 12.92
C GLU A 321 -6.43 6.78 12.45
N MET A 322 -6.58 5.85 11.48
CA MET A 322 -5.47 5.08 10.92
C MET A 322 -4.41 5.99 10.28
N VAL A 323 -4.83 7.01 9.51
CA VAL A 323 -3.93 7.98 8.88
C VAL A 323 -3.17 8.79 9.94
N LYS A 324 -3.86 9.27 11.00
CA LYS A 324 -3.22 9.99 12.13
C LYS A 324 -2.18 9.11 12.82
N MET A 325 -2.54 7.88 13.16
CA MET A 325 -1.64 6.94 13.83
C MET A 325 -0.43 6.59 12.95
N MET A 326 -0.62 6.35 11.65
CA MET A 326 0.50 6.11 10.73
C MET A 326 1.44 7.31 10.65
N ALA A 327 0.92 8.53 10.59
CA ALA A 327 1.75 9.73 10.58
C ALA A 327 2.55 9.87 11.88
N GLU A 328 1.93 9.62 13.03
CA GLU A 328 2.57 9.74 14.34
C GLU A 328 3.61 8.64 14.58
N TYR A 329 3.23 7.37 14.44
CA TYR A 329 4.07 6.24 14.89
C TYR A 329 5.10 5.79 13.84
N GLN A 330 4.82 6.00 12.54
CA GLN A 330 5.77 5.65 11.48
C GLN A 330 6.66 6.81 11.03
N LEU A 331 6.20 8.07 11.16
CA LEU A 331 6.86 9.23 10.55
C LEU A 331 7.16 10.37 11.53
N ALA A 332 6.80 10.24 12.83
CA ALA A 332 6.91 11.29 13.86
C ALA A 332 6.23 12.62 13.45
N LYS A 333 5.11 12.54 12.72
CA LYS A 333 4.37 13.70 12.25
C LYS A 333 3.00 13.80 12.91
N GLN A 334 2.62 15.03 13.28
CA GLN A 334 1.27 15.36 13.71
C GLN A 334 0.56 16.03 12.53
N LEU A 335 -0.53 15.44 12.08
CA LEU A 335 -1.34 15.98 10.97
C LEU A 335 -2.49 16.81 11.52
N THR A 336 -2.80 17.90 10.84
CA THR A 336 -4.06 18.63 11.07
C THR A 336 -5.24 17.84 10.54
N ASP A 337 -6.45 18.17 10.96
CA ASP A 337 -7.68 17.52 10.46
C ASP A 337 -7.87 17.76 8.95
N GLU A 338 -7.43 18.91 8.42
CA GLU A 338 -7.45 19.21 6.99
C GLU A 338 -6.48 18.34 6.21
N GLU A 339 -5.26 18.09 6.74
CA GLU A 339 -4.29 17.20 6.10
C GLU A 339 -4.79 15.75 6.10
N VAL A 340 -5.39 15.29 7.21
CA VAL A 340 -6.01 13.96 7.29
C VAL A 340 -7.13 13.83 6.25
N THR A 341 -8.05 14.80 6.20
CA THR A 341 -9.16 14.83 5.25
C THR A 341 -8.64 14.82 3.81
N SER A 342 -7.58 15.57 3.53
CA SER A 342 -6.95 15.65 2.22
C SER A 342 -6.36 14.28 1.80
N ILE A 343 -5.63 13.60 2.71
CA ILE A 343 -5.09 12.26 2.46
C ILE A 343 -6.22 11.25 2.23
N VAL A 344 -7.24 11.24 3.08
CA VAL A 344 -8.41 10.34 2.93
C VAL A 344 -9.12 10.57 1.60
N THR A 345 -9.20 11.81 1.13
CA THR A 345 -9.77 12.14 -0.20
C THR A 345 -8.97 11.47 -1.32
N PHE A 346 -7.65 11.48 -1.27
CA PHE A 346 -6.83 10.70 -2.21
C PHE A 346 -7.06 9.20 -2.08
N LEU A 347 -7.10 8.66 -0.86
CA LEU A 347 -7.30 7.23 -0.63
C LEU A 347 -8.63 6.72 -1.22
N LYS A 348 -9.67 7.56 -1.27
CA LYS A 348 -10.93 7.26 -1.97
C LYS A 348 -10.73 7.06 -3.48
N ALA A 349 -9.74 7.72 -4.09
CA ALA A 349 -9.42 7.54 -5.51
C ALA A 349 -8.78 6.17 -5.81
N LEU A 350 -8.31 5.44 -4.79
CA LEU A 350 -7.77 4.10 -4.90
C LEU A 350 -8.85 3.00 -4.86
N LYS A 351 -10.11 3.37 -4.64
CA LYS A 351 -11.23 2.43 -4.74
C LYS A 351 -11.46 2.08 -6.19
N GLY A 352 -11.29 0.81 -6.50
CA GLY A 352 -11.61 0.25 -7.82
C GLY A 352 -12.98 -0.43 -7.85
N THR A 353 -13.36 -0.89 -9.03
CA THR A 353 -14.60 -1.63 -9.24
C THR A 353 -14.26 -3.10 -9.53
N PRO A 354 -14.67 -4.05 -8.68
CA PRO A 354 -14.58 -5.47 -9.00
C PRO A 354 -15.38 -5.80 -10.24
N ASP A 355 -14.87 -6.70 -11.08
CA ASP A 355 -15.65 -7.28 -12.19
C ASP A 355 -16.74 -8.20 -11.61
N ALA A 356 -17.99 -7.76 -11.67
CA ALA A 356 -19.13 -8.44 -11.08
C ALA A 356 -19.35 -9.86 -11.64
N GLU A 357 -19.12 -10.07 -12.94
CA GLU A 357 -19.28 -11.40 -13.57
C GLU A 357 -18.12 -12.32 -13.19
N TYR A 358 -16.90 -11.78 -13.06
CA TYR A 358 -15.74 -12.52 -12.63
C TYR A 358 -15.84 -12.95 -11.15
N THR A 359 -16.40 -12.11 -10.29
CA THR A 359 -16.48 -12.32 -8.83
C THR A 359 -17.74 -13.01 -8.35
N LYS A 360 -18.73 -13.18 -9.21
CA LYS A 360 -19.97 -13.90 -8.90
C LYS A 360 -19.70 -15.37 -8.61
N ALA A 361 -20.38 -15.92 -7.59
CA ALA A 361 -20.30 -17.34 -7.26
C ALA A 361 -20.69 -18.21 -8.49
N PRO A 362 -19.83 -19.12 -8.93
CA PRO A 362 -20.13 -20.01 -10.06
C PRO A 362 -21.06 -21.15 -9.63
N LYS A 363 -21.66 -21.82 -10.60
CA LYS A 363 -22.26 -23.13 -10.33
C LYS A 363 -21.13 -24.13 -9.99
N LEU A 364 -21.25 -24.78 -8.85
CA LEU A 364 -20.33 -25.83 -8.44
C LEU A 364 -20.79 -27.20 -8.93
N PRO A 365 -19.88 -28.18 -9.14
CA PRO A 365 -20.21 -29.57 -9.39
C PRO A 365 -21.12 -30.16 -8.31
N GLU A 366 -21.99 -31.07 -8.70
CA GLU A 366 -22.85 -31.79 -7.76
C GLU A 366 -22.05 -32.83 -6.97
N SER A 367 -22.42 -33.04 -5.70
CA SER A 367 -21.87 -34.14 -4.91
C SER A 367 -22.36 -35.49 -5.43
N THR A 368 -21.52 -36.50 -5.35
CA THR A 368 -21.91 -37.90 -5.59
C THR A 368 -22.17 -38.64 -4.27
N SER A 369 -22.64 -39.88 -4.34
CA SER A 369 -22.73 -40.77 -3.17
C SER A 369 -21.39 -41.02 -2.49
N ASP A 370 -20.29 -40.90 -3.26
CA ASP A 370 -18.94 -41.19 -2.80
C ASP A 370 -18.20 -39.96 -2.29
N THR A 371 -18.85 -38.77 -2.31
CA THR A 371 -18.25 -37.53 -1.81
C THR A 371 -18.05 -37.59 -0.29
N PRO A 372 -16.79 -37.57 0.20
CA PRO A 372 -16.50 -37.68 1.62
C PRO A 372 -17.07 -36.47 2.40
N LYS A 373 -17.40 -36.73 3.65
CA LYS A 373 -17.81 -35.70 4.62
C LYS A 373 -16.80 -35.71 5.78
N ALA A 374 -16.21 -34.55 6.12
CA ALA A 374 -15.31 -34.39 7.26
C ALA A 374 -16.08 -34.03 8.54
#